data_34ce544847f2aef27f7eccf924608ca1
#
_entry.id   34ce544847f2aef27f7eccf924608ca1
#
_cell.length_a   1.000
_cell.length_b   1.000
_cell.length_c   1.000
_cell.angle_alpha   90.00
_cell.angle_beta   90.00
_cell.angle_gamma   90.00
#
_symmetry.space_group_name_H-M   'P 1'
#
loop_
_entity.id
_entity.type
_entity.pdbx_description
1 polymer ?
#
loop_
_entity_poly.entity_id
_entity_poly.type
_entity_poly.pdbx_seq_one_letter_code
_entity_poly.pdbx_strand_id
1 'polypeptide(L)'
;MKENISKTNIVCSAQLYELLKPHLSHKKFIQFWDIKQEKQLSLGYQDIGIAISESPAALLKIMENAKDNMATVFPIVICDDAKVFKSAEKSMLVLEKSQFASEADIFKYMAKIVESIYYNRGYGKFSDIPNVMTIDKKDVDLFLEMPGKMFFGYGRGDNFETALNSVLESLDSKGDSLPECKFLMINYVANQTDYNIYESGKEYNKINNSCIIIWSGIIDTLPKVHMYIWAKA
;
A
#
# COMPACT_ATOMS: atom_id res chain seq x y z
N MET A 1 -7.01 -10.61 29.00
CA MET A 1 -6.32 -9.51 28.26
C MET A 1 -7.06 -9.30 26.97
N LYS A 2 -7.57 -8.10 26.69
CA LYS A 2 -8.11 -7.79 25.36
C LYS A 2 -6.90 -7.77 24.42
N GLU A 3 -6.86 -8.67 23.45
CA GLU A 3 -5.86 -8.66 22.40
C GLU A 3 -5.97 -7.30 21.69
N ASN A 4 -4.91 -6.50 21.77
CA ASN A 4 -4.77 -5.29 20.99
C ASN A 4 -4.49 -5.72 19.56
N ILE A 5 -5.55 -5.98 18.79
CA ILE A 5 -5.43 -6.26 17.36
C ILE A 5 -4.93 -4.97 16.70
N SER A 6 -3.76 -5.03 16.12
CA SER A 6 -3.22 -3.92 15.32
C SER A 6 -4.23 -3.50 14.24
N LYS A 7 -4.46 -2.21 14.08
CA LYS A 7 -5.40 -1.67 13.10
C LYS A 7 -4.65 -0.98 11.97
N THR A 8 -5.19 -1.07 10.77
CA THR A 8 -4.75 -0.22 9.66
C THR A 8 -5.34 1.17 9.86
N ASN A 9 -4.48 2.16 10.01
CA ASN A 9 -4.89 3.54 10.27
C ASN A 9 -5.08 4.28 8.95
N ILE A 10 -6.23 4.94 8.79
CA ILE A 10 -6.49 5.85 7.66
C ILE A 10 -6.62 7.26 8.20
N VAL A 11 -5.75 8.14 7.75
CA VAL A 11 -5.73 9.56 8.10
C VAL A 11 -6.13 10.37 6.86
N CYS A 12 -7.33 10.93 6.85
CA CYS A 12 -7.82 11.76 5.75
C CYS A 12 -8.97 12.67 6.23
N SER A 13 -9.52 13.50 5.34
CA SER A 13 -10.73 14.27 5.70
C SER A 13 -11.94 13.34 5.89
N ALA A 14 -12.86 13.72 6.77
CA ALA A 14 -14.09 12.97 7.00
C ALA A 14 -14.89 12.76 5.69
N GLN A 15 -14.94 13.78 4.83
CA GLN A 15 -15.60 13.69 3.53
C GLN A 15 -14.95 12.60 2.64
N LEU A 16 -13.63 12.58 2.54
CA LEU A 16 -12.90 11.59 1.76
C LEU A 16 -13.10 10.18 2.31
N TYR A 17 -13.12 10.04 3.64
CA TYR A 17 -13.36 8.75 4.28
C TYR A 17 -14.76 8.18 3.96
N GLU A 18 -15.80 9.01 3.99
CA GLU A 18 -17.17 8.55 3.65
C GLU A 18 -17.29 8.10 2.18
N LEU A 19 -16.54 8.71 1.26
CA LEU A 19 -16.46 8.27 -0.13
C LEU A 19 -15.65 6.97 -0.30
N LEU A 20 -14.59 6.79 0.47
CA LEU A 20 -13.73 5.59 0.43
C LEU A 20 -14.37 4.38 1.12
N LYS A 21 -15.05 4.59 2.23
CA LYS A 21 -15.59 3.55 3.13
C LYS A 21 -16.47 2.48 2.46
N PRO A 22 -17.33 2.77 1.44
CA PRO A 22 -18.09 1.75 0.74
C PRO A 22 -17.22 0.70 0.04
N HIS A 23 -16.02 1.09 -0.40
CA HIS A 23 -15.09 0.26 -1.17
C HIS A 23 -14.11 -0.53 -0.30
N LEU A 24 -14.03 -0.23 1.02
CA LEU A 24 -13.08 -0.90 1.92
C LEU A 24 -13.51 -2.33 2.24
N SER A 25 -12.56 -3.26 2.12
CA SER A 25 -12.61 -4.58 2.74
C SER A 25 -12.13 -4.52 4.20
N HIS A 26 -12.35 -5.60 4.96
CA HIS A 26 -11.79 -5.75 6.33
C HIS A 26 -12.05 -4.57 7.28
N LYS A 27 -13.21 -3.90 7.16
CA LYS A 27 -13.55 -2.66 7.89
C LYS A 27 -13.36 -2.74 9.41
N LYS A 28 -13.56 -3.93 10.02
CA LYS A 28 -13.35 -4.16 11.45
C LYS A 28 -11.90 -3.92 11.93
N PHE A 29 -10.94 -3.96 11.01
CA PHE A 29 -9.52 -3.74 11.28
C PHE A 29 -9.03 -2.37 10.87
N ILE A 30 -9.93 -1.47 10.46
CA ILE A 30 -9.61 -0.12 10.03
C ILE A 30 -9.96 0.86 11.15
N GLN A 31 -9.03 1.79 11.41
CA GLN A 31 -9.24 2.93 12.28
C GLN A 31 -9.13 4.21 11.46
N PHE A 32 -10.15 5.05 11.53
CA PHE A 32 -10.16 6.34 10.87
C PHE A 32 -9.70 7.45 11.82
N TRP A 33 -8.94 8.39 11.26
CA TRP A 33 -8.50 9.62 11.91
C TRP A 33 -8.78 10.81 10.98
N ASP A 34 -9.50 11.82 11.49
CA ASP A 34 -9.72 13.04 10.73
C ASP A 34 -8.42 13.87 10.68
N ILE A 35 -7.95 14.15 9.47
CA ILE A 35 -6.73 14.96 9.22
C ILE A 35 -6.80 16.35 9.86
N LYS A 36 -8.00 16.90 10.07
CA LYS A 36 -8.20 18.18 10.77
C LYS A 36 -7.95 18.10 12.28
N GLN A 37 -7.91 16.90 12.82
CA GLN A 37 -7.68 16.64 14.24
C GLN A 37 -6.24 16.17 14.51
N GLU A 38 -5.25 16.74 13.81
CA GLU A 38 -3.82 16.36 13.87
C GLU A 38 -3.30 16.20 15.32
N LYS A 39 -3.75 17.05 16.26
CA LYS A 39 -3.35 16.99 17.68
C LYS A 39 -3.86 15.76 18.44
N GLN A 40 -4.83 15.05 17.88
CA GLN A 40 -5.42 13.82 18.45
C GLN A 40 -4.88 12.55 17.78
N LEU A 41 -4.06 12.72 16.74
CA LEU A 41 -3.47 11.58 16.03
C LEU A 41 -2.49 10.88 16.96
N SER A 42 -2.90 9.76 17.50
CA SER A 42 -2.09 8.93 18.41
C SER A 42 -1.71 7.63 17.69
N LEU A 43 -0.87 7.75 16.67
CA LEU A 43 -0.20 6.59 16.08
C LEU A 43 0.95 6.20 17.00
N GLY A 44 0.98 4.93 17.42
CA GLY A 44 1.99 4.41 18.33
C GLY A 44 3.08 3.63 17.59
N TYR A 45 4.09 3.22 18.36
CA TYR A 45 5.13 2.32 17.90
C TYR A 45 4.52 1.06 17.25
N GLN A 46 4.97 0.72 16.05
CA GLN A 46 4.47 -0.36 15.20
C GLN A 46 3.12 -0.11 14.50
N ASP A 47 2.47 1.03 14.69
CA ASP A 47 1.31 1.35 13.87
C ASP A 47 1.72 1.60 12.42
N ILE A 48 0.93 1.05 11.49
CA ILE A 48 1.02 1.37 10.07
C ILE A 48 -0.25 2.07 9.65
N GLY A 49 -0.09 3.13 8.88
CA GLY A 49 -1.20 3.91 8.39
C GLY A 49 -1.01 4.41 6.97
N ILE A 50 -2.08 4.96 6.45
CA ILE A 50 -2.12 5.66 5.18
C ILE A 50 -2.63 7.07 5.47
N ALA A 51 -1.93 8.09 5.00
CA ALA A 51 -2.40 9.46 5.02
C ALA A 51 -2.78 9.88 3.60
N ILE A 52 -4.02 10.36 3.42
CA ILE A 52 -4.56 10.72 2.12
C ILE A 52 -5.02 12.17 2.16
N SER A 53 -4.52 13.01 1.25
CA SER A 53 -4.89 14.42 1.16
C SER A 53 -4.67 14.98 -0.25
N GLU A 54 -5.37 16.05 -0.56
CA GLU A 54 -5.07 16.90 -1.72
C GLU A 54 -3.95 17.92 -1.40
N SER A 55 -3.57 18.06 -0.12
CA SER A 55 -2.52 18.97 0.35
C SER A 55 -1.24 18.21 0.73
N PRO A 56 -0.15 18.32 -0.03
CA PRO A 56 1.15 17.74 0.34
C PRO A 56 1.67 18.27 1.67
N ALA A 57 1.44 19.55 1.98
CA ALA A 57 1.87 20.16 3.24
C ALA A 57 1.20 19.51 4.47
N ALA A 58 -0.08 19.12 4.36
CA ALA A 58 -0.77 18.38 5.42
C ALA A 58 -0.17 16.98 5.60
N LEU A 59 0.18 16.30 4.50
CA LEU A 59 0.82 14.98 4.55
C LEU A 59 2.20 15.04 5.20
N LEU A 60 3.02 16.03 4.88
CA LEU A 60 4.34 16.21 5.50
C LEU A 60 4.25 16.32 7.01
N LYS A 61 3.32 17.12 7.54
CA LYS A 61 3.10 17.23 8.98
C LYS A 61 2.69 15.90 9.64
N ILE A 62 1.84 15.13 8.97
CA ILE A 62 1.45 13.81 9.47
C ILE A 62 2.64 12.85 9.48
N MET A 63 3.47 12.88 8.44
CA MET A 63 4.67 12.06 8.37
C MET A 63 5.68 12.42 9.47
N GLU A 64 5.89 13.72 9.74
CA GLU A 64 6.74 14.19 10.84
C GLU A 64 6.21 13.70 12.20
N ASN A 65 4.91 13.88 12.46
CA ASN A 65 4.27 13.40 13.69
C ASN A 65 4.36 11.86 13.82
N ALA A 66 4.12 11.12 12.73
CA ALA A 66 4.25 9.66 12.73
C ALA A 66 5.70 9.23 13.04
N LYS A 67 6.69 9.90 12.46
CA LYS A 67 8.12 9.64 12.71
C LYS A 67 8.49 9.86 14.18
N ASP A 68 8.01 10.93 14.80
CA ASP A 68 8.24 11.25 16.22
C ASP A 68 7.65 10.16 17.14
N ASN A 69 6.58 9.51 16.73
CA ASN A 69 5.93 8.41 17.44
C ASN A 69 6.38 7.01 16.97
N MET A 70 7.41 6.93 16.12
CA MET A 70 7.91 5.68 15.54
C MET A 70 6.82 4.86 14.81
N ALA A 71 5.79 5.52 14.31
CA ALA A 71 4.78 4.94 13.43
C ALA A 71 5.20 5.05 11.96
N THR A 72 4.64 4.19 11.12
CA THR A 72 4.89 4.17 9.67
C THR A 72 3.66 4.64 8.93
N VAL A 73 3.78 5.65 8.07
CA VAL A 73 2.66 6.21 7.31
C VAL A 73 3.01 6.31 5.82
N PHE A 74 2.17 5.73 4.98
CA PHE A 74 2.22 5.86 3.52
C PHE A 74 1.50 7.13 3.09
N PRO A 75 2.20 8.14 2.58
CA PRO A 75 1.58 9.38 2.12
C PRO A 75 1.04 9.25 0.70
N ILE A 76 -0.23 9.63 0.51
CA ILE A 76 -0.93 9.59 -0.77
C ILE A 76 -1.50 10.97 -1.08
N VAL A 77 -1.09 11.55 -2.19
CA VAL A 77 -1.63 12.81 -2.72
C VAL A 77 -2.62 12.51 -3.83
N ILE A 78 -3.80 13.13 -3.77
CA ILE A 78 -4.77 13.15 -4.86
C ILE A 78 -4.71 14.54 -5.49
N CYS A 79 -4.53 14.64 -6.80
CA CYS A 79 -4.41 15.94 -7.49
C CYS A 79 -5.04 15.90 -8.87
N ASP A 80 -5.28 17.10 -9.42
CA ASP A 80 -5.76 17.27 -10.80
C ASP A 80 -4.58 17.26 -11.79
N ASP A 81 -3.40 17.75 -11.38
CA ASP A 81 -2.18 17.79 -12.20
C ASP A 81 -0.96 17.43 -11.31
N ALA A 82 -0.33 16.30 -11.62
CA ALA A 82 0.87 15.82 -10.91
C ALA A 82 2.09 16.75 -11.07
N LYS A 83 2.14 17.57 -12.13
CA LYS A 83 3.26 18.51 -12.39
C LYS A 83 3.43 19.55 -11.29
N VAL A 84 2.37 19.85 -10.55
CA VAL A 84 2.39 20.82 -9.43
C VAL A 84 3.25 20.31 -8.25
N PHE A 85 3.48 19.00 -8.15
CA PHE A 85 4.08 18.36 -6.98
C PHE A 85 5.50 17.85 -7.17
N LYS A 86 6.21 18.24 -8.22
CA LYS A 86 7.57 17.74 -8.56
C LYS A 86 8.59 17.75 -7.44
N SER A 87 8.49 18.65 -6.47
CA SER A 87 9.41 18.73 -5.33
C SER A 87 9.00 17.82 -4.14
N ALA A 88 7.72 17.47 -4.02
CA ALA A 88 7.18 16.62 -2.95
C ALA A 88 7.11 15.13 -3.36
N GLU A 89 7.28 14.83 -4.65
CA GLU A 89 7.11 13.51 -5.25
C GLU A 89 8.07 12.43 -4.73
N LYS A 90 9.21 12.83 -4.17
CA LYS A 90 10.28 11.88 -3.79
C LYS A 90 9.90 10.89 -2.68
N SER A 91 8.75 11.07 -2.03
CA SER A 91 8.33 10.24 -0.91
C SER A 91 6.83 9.99 -0.83
N MET A 92 6.04 10.40 -1.84
CA MET A 92 4.58 10.28 -1.83
C MET A 92 4.08 9.51 -3.04
N LEU A 93 3.02 8.72 -2.86
CA LEU A 93 2.25 8.19 -3.98
C LEU A 93 1.33 9.29 -4.51
N VAL A 94 1.51 9.66 -5.76
CA VAL A 94 0.69 10.70 -6.41
C VAL A 94 -0.36 10.03 -7.29
N LEU A 95 -1.64 10.31 -7.00
CA LEU A 95 -2.78 9.85 -7.78
C LEU A 95 -3.36 11.06 -8.54
N GLU A 96 -3.09 11.12 -9.82
CA GLU A 96 -3.64 12.14 -10.69
C GLU A 96 -5.05 11.73 -11.16
N LYS A 97 -6.04 12.58 -10.93
CA LYS A 97 -7.45 12.27 -11.24
C LYS A 97 -7.68 11.91 -12.70
N SER A 98 -6.91 12.52 -13.60
CA SER A 98 -6.96 12.25 -15.05
C SER A 98 -6.57 10.83 -15.46
N GLN A 99 -5.85 10.08 -14.58
CA GLN A 99 -5.47 8.69 -14.82
C GLN A 99 -6.61 7.70 -14.58
N PHE A 100 -7.77 8.17 -14.13
CA PHE A 100 -8.91 7.34 -13.79
C PHE A 100 -10.14 7.72 -14.63
N ALA A 101 -10.92 6.73 -15.04
CA ALA A 101 -12.11 6.95 -15.84
C ALA A 101 -13.23 7.67 -15.06
N SER A 102 -13.25 7.52 -13.74
CA SER A 102 -14.21 8.17 -12.86
C SER A 102 -13.64 8.38 -11.45
N GLU A 103 -14.26 9.26 -10.67
CA GLU A 103 -13.94 9.43 -9.26
C GLU A 103 -14.13 8.14 -8.45
N ALA A 104 -15.15 7.36 -8.78
CA ALA A 104 -15.39 6.07 -8.14
C ALA A 104 -14.22 5.08 -8.36
N ASP A 105 -13.53 5.16 -9.49
CA ASP A 105 -12.38 4.29 -9.76
C ASP A 105 -11.16 4.69 -8.95
N ILE A 106 -11.00 5.98 -8.64
CA ILE A 106 -9.98 6.46 -7.67
C ILE A 106 -10.23 5.81 -6.30
N PHE A 107 -11.48 5.82 -5.81
CA PHE A 107 -11.80 5.23 -4.50
C PHE A 107 -11.64 3.71 -4.48
N LYS A 108 -12.01 3.01 -5.55
CA LYS A 108 -11.72 1.57 -5.70
C LYS A 108 -10.23 1.29 -5.65
N TYR A 109 -9.43 2.11 -6.32
CA TYR A 109 -7.98 1.97 -6.35
C TYR A 109 -7.37 2.27 -4.98
N MET A 110 -7.78 3.35 -4.31
CA MET A 110 -7.37 3.65 -2.93
C MET A 110 -7.76 2.54 -1.95
N ALA A 111 -8.91 1.90 -2.14
CA ALA A 111 -9.29 0.75 -1.33
C ALA A 111 -8.31 -0.43 -1.50
N LYS A 112 -7.73 -0.63 -2.70
CA LYS A 112 -6.68 -1.64 -2.91
C LYS A 112 -5.36 -1.26 -2.26
N ILE A 113 -5.03 0.03 -2.20
CA ILE A 113 -3.90 0.52 -1.43
C ILE A 113 -4.08 0.23 0.07
N VAL A 114 -5.25 0.54 0.63
CA VAL A 114 -5.57 0.24 2.04
C VAL A 114 -5.50 -1.27 2.30
N GLU A 115 -6.03 -2.08 1.39
CA GLU A 115 -6.00 -3.55 1.49
C GLU A 115 -4.57 -4.09 1.49
N SER A 116 -3.67 -3.54 0.66
CA SER A 116 -2.26 -3.93 0.65
C SER A 116 -1.58 -3.67 2.00
N ILE A 117 -1.88 -2.55 2.64
CA ILE A 117 -1.36 -2.22 3.98
C ILE A 117 -1.96 -3.13 5.05
N TYR A 118 -3.22 -3.51 4.92
CA TYR A 118 -3.83 -4.51 5.79
C TYR A 118 -3.05 -5.83 5.74
N TYR A 119 -2.62 -6.28 4.58
CA TYR A 119 -1.80 -7.48 4.43
C TYR A 119 -0.35 -7.31 4.93
N ASN A 120 0.23 -6.12 4.83
CA ASN A 120 1.54 -5.81 5.41
C ASN A 120 1.52 -5.79 6.95
N ARG A 121 0.35 -5.72 7.55
CA ARG A 121 0.15 -5.68 9.00
C ARG A 121 0.50 -6.98 9.72
N GLY A 122 0.83 -8.03 9.00
CA GLY A 122 1.22 -9.35 9.53
C GLY A 122 2.49 -9.35 10.40
N TYR A 123 2.85 -8.22 10.98
CA TYR A 123 3.95 -8.07 11.91
C TYR A 123 3.65 -8.74 13.24
N GLY A 124 4.17 -9.93 13.42
CA GLY A 124 4.15 -10.57 14.71
C GLY A 124 2.85 -11.30 15.05
N LYS A 125 2.74 -11.73 16.29
CA LYS A 125 1.82 -12.72 16.87
C LYS A 125 0.31 -12.43 16.79
N PHE A 126 -0.12 -11.41 16.07
CA PHE A 126 -1.48 -10.87 16.16
C PHE A 126 -2.25 -10.83 14.83
N SER A 127 -1.71 -11.40 13.76
CA SER A 127 -2.50 -11.51 12.53
C SER A 127 -3.29 -12.82 12.55
N ASP A 128 -4.61 -12.71 12.47
CA ASP A 128 -5.48 -13.86 12.21
C ASP A 128 -5.25 -14.45 10.79
N ILE A 129 -4.35 -13.84 10.02
CA ILE A 129 -4.03 -14.22 8.64
C ILE A 129 -2.76 -15.07 8.68
N PRO A 130 -2.82 -16.33 8.21
CA PRO A 130 -1.64 -17.16 8.10
C PRO A 130 -0.65 -16.55 7.11
N ASN A 131 0.50 -16.13 7.61
CA ASN A 131 1.59 -15.63 6.79
C ASN A 131 2.66 -16.72 6.65
N VAL A 132 3.05 -16.99 5.43
CA VAL A 132 4.18 -17.89 5.13
C VAL A 132 5.49 -17.10 5.15
N MET A 133 5.45 -15.85 4.73
CA MET A 133 6.55 -14.90 4.80
C MET A 133 5.97 -13.50 5.01
N THR A 134 6.62 -12.68 5.84
CA THR A 134 6.13 -11.32 6.17
C THR A 134 7.16 -10.27 5.78
N ILE A 135 6.66 -9.13 5.31
CA ILE A 135 7.42 -7.88 5.24
C ILE A 135 7.39 -7.28 6.64
N ASP A 136 8.53 -7.00 7.23
CA ASP A 136 8.58 -6.41 8.57
C ASP A 136 8.54 -4.87 8.53
N LYS A 137 8.39 -4.24 9.71
CA LYS A 137 8.34 -2.78 9.81
C LYS A 137 9.60 -2.11 9.27
N LYS A 138 10.76 -2.71 9.49
CA LYS A 138 12.05 -2.14 9.04
C LYS A 138 12.14 -2.14 7.52
N ASP A 139 11.60 -3.17 6.87
CA ASP A 139 11.51 -3.25 5.42
C ASP A 139 10.63 -2.13 4.87
N VAL A 140 9.49 -1.87 5.51
CA VAL A 140 8.58 -0.80 5.11
C VAL A 140 9.21 0.58 5.35
N ASP A 141 9.85 0.78 6.51
CA ASP A 141 10.54 2.03 6.82
C ASP A 141 11.66 2.29 5.80
N LEU A 142 12.46 1.26 5.48
CA LEU A 142 13.50 1.35 4.45
C LEU A 142 12.90 1.71 3.09
N PHE A 143 11.79 1.07 2.69
CA PHE A 143 11.10 1.42 1.45
C PHE A 143 10.67 2.88 1.41
N LEU A 144 10.10 3.41 2.51
CA LEU A 144 9.64 4.79 2.57
C LEU A 144 10.79 5.81 2.60
N GLU A 145 11.92 5.47 3.22
CA GLU A 145 13.12 6.31 3.31
C GLU A 145 13.91 6.38 1.99
N MET A 146 13.78 5.38 1.12
CA MET A 146 14.46 5.38 -0.18
C MET A 146 13.98 6.56 -1.03
N PRO A 147 14.91 7.30 -1.66
CA PRO A 147 14.54 8.36 -2.59
C PRO A 147 13.96 7.77 -3.87
N GLY A 148 13.01 8.47 -4.47
CA GLY A 148 12.44 8.09 -5.76
C GLY A 148 10.93 8.26 -5.81
N LYS A 149 10.39 8.26 -7.03
CA LYS A 149 8.95 8.31 -7.27
C LYS A 149 8.31 7.01 -6.80
N MET A 150 7.22 7.11 -6.05
CA MET A 150 6.48 5.97 -5.54
C MET A 150 5.36 5.58 -6.51
N PHE A 151 5.24 4.29 -6.75
CA PHE A 151 4.17 3.70 -7.57
C PHE A 151 3.44 2.62 -6.77
N PHE A 152 2.22 2.36 -7.18
CA PHE A 152 1.43 1.25 -6.67
C PHE A 152 0.73 0.55 -7.83
N GLY A 153 0.80 -0.78 -7.87
CA GLY A 153 0.08 -1.64 -8.79
C GLY A 153 -0.73 -2.70 -8.05
N TYR A 154 -1.88 -3.02 -8.60
CA TYR A 154 -2.72 -4.10 -8.12
C TYR A 154 -3.16 -4.97 -9.30
N GLY A 155 -3.08 -6.27 -9.13
CA GLY A 155 -3.55 -7.24 -10.08
C GLY A 155 -4.20 -8.45 -9.42
N ARG A 156 -5.01 -9.15 -10.18
CA ARG A 156 -5.62 -10.42 -9.78
C ARG A 156 -5.62 -11.40 -10.94
N GLY A 157 -5.49 -12.69 -10.63
CA GLY A 157 -5.49 -13.74 -11.63
C GLY A 157 -5.84 -15.08 -11.03
N ASP A 158 -5.93 -16.11 -11.87
CA ASP A 158 -6.17 -17.48 -11.42
C ASP A 158 -4.90 -18.14 -10.87
N ASN A 159 -3.73 -17.58 -11.17
CA ASN A 159 -2.43 -17.99 -10.68
C ASN A 159 -1.49 -16.80 -10.54
N PHE A 160 -0.24 -17.05 -10.09
CA PHE A 160 0.78 -16.03 -9.90
C PHE A 160 1.07 -15.22 -11.17
N GLU A 161 1.29 -15.89 -12.30
CA GLU A 161 1.67 -15.27 -13.57
C GLU A 161 0.57 -14.32 -14.08
N THR A 162 -0.70 -14.78 -14.07
CA THR A 162 -1.83 -13.95 -14.50
C THR A 162 -2.08 -12.77 -13.57
N ALA A 163 -1.85 -12.93 -12.26
CA ALA A 163 -1.93 -11.83 -11.30
C ALA A 163 -0.81 -10.81 -11.53
N LEU A 164 0.42 -11.26 -11.78
CA LEU A 164 1.56 -10.38 -12.09
C LEU A 164 1.33 -9.61 -13.38
N ASN A 165 0.91 -10.26 -14.46
CA ASN A 165 0.60 -9.59 -15.72
C ASN A 165 -0.48 -8.51 -15.54
N SER A 166 -1.51 -8.79 -14.74
CA SER A 166 -2.54 -7.82 -14.40
C SER A 166 -1.99 -6.60 -13.62
N VAL A 167 -0.97 -6.79 -12.76
CA VAL A 167 -0.27 -5.66 -12.10
C VAL A 167 0.49 -4.82 -13.12
N LEU A 168 1.24 -5.48 -14.02
CA LEU A 168 2.04 -4.80 -15.05
C LEU A 168 1.15 -3.94 -15.95
N GLU A 169 0.03 -4.51 -16.43
CA GLU A 169 -0.98 -3.78 -17.20
C GLU A 169 -1.55 -2.57 -16.43
N SER A 170 -1.81 -2.73 -15.12
CA SER A 170 -2.27 -1.64 -14.25
C SER A 170 -1.26 -0.51 -14.12
N LEU A 171 0.03 -0.80 -14.10
CA LEU A 171 1.10 0.20 -14.04
C LEU A 171 1.30 0.87 -15.40
N ASP A 172 1.39 0.08 -16.47
CA ASP A 172 1.58 0.60 -17.84
C ASP A 172 0.44 1.56 -18.24
N SER A 173 -0.78 1.26 -17.83
CA SER A 173 -1.94 2.14 -18.07
C SER A 173 -1.81 3.53 -17.43
N LYS A 174 -0.91 3.68 -16.45
CA LYS A 174 -0.60 4.95 -15.76
C LYS A 174 0.74 5.55 -16.19
N GLY A 175 1.43 4.93 -17.13
CA GLY A 175 2.76 5.35 -17.58
C GLY A 175 3.88 5.05 -16.58
N ASP A 176 3.67 4.10 -15.69
CA ASP A 176 4.65 3.64 -14.70
C ASP A 176 5.35 2.36 -15.20
N SER A 177 6.64 2.20 -14.92
CA SER A 177 7.42 1.06 -15.39
C SER A 177 8.22 0.40 -14.25
N LEU A 178 7.99 -0.88 -14.00
CA LEU A 178 8.73 -1.65 -12.99
C LEU A 178 10.21 -1.86 -13.33
N PRO A 179 10.64 -2.04 -14.60
CA PRO A 179 12.05 -2.21 -14.94
C PRO A 179 12.95 -1.06 -14.50
N GLU A 180 12.41 0.14 -14.31
CA GLU A 180 13.16 1.32 -13.85
C GLU A 180 13.22 1.43 -12.32
N CYS A 181 12.48 0.58 -11.60
CA CYS A 181 12.42 0.64 -10.15
C CYS A 181 13.68 0.08 -9.49
N LYS A 182 14.09 0.69 -8.39
CA LYS A 182 15.22 0.29 -7.55
C LYS A 182 14.78 -0.58 -6.37
N PHE A 183 13.52 -0.46 -5.97
CA PHE A 183 12.97 -1.17 -4.83
C PHE A 183 11.53 -1.60 -5.12
N LEU A 184 11.22 -2.86 -4.84
CA LEU A 184 9.89 -3.44 -4.94
C LEU A 184 9.49 -4.06 -3.61
N MET A 185 8.28 -3.74 -3.16
CA MET A 185 7.64 -4.39 -2.03
C MET A 185 6.37 -5.07 -2.52
N ILE A 186 6.31 -6.40 -2.42
CA ILE A 186 5.29 -7.22 -3.07
C ILE A 186 4.52 -8.03 -2.04
N ASN A 187 3.19 -7.91 -2.05
CA ASN A 187 2.30 -8.80 -1.31
C ASN A 187 1.61 -9.75 -2.28
N TYR A 188 1.85 -11.02 -2.08
CA TYR A 188 1.19 -12.11 -2.77
C TYR A 188 0.17 -12.78 -1.85
N VAL A 189 -1.10 -12.74 -2.23
CA VAL A 189 -2.21 -13.26 -1.43
C VAL A 189 -2.95 -14.32 -2.25
N ALA A 190 -3.00 -15.54 -1.75
CA ALA A 190 -3.64 -16.66 -2.41
C ALA A 190 -4.36 -17.56 -1.40
N ASN A 191 -5.26 -18.43 -1.87
CA ASN A 191 -5.77 -19.50 -1.04
C ASN A 191 -4.68 -20.58 -0.83
N GLN A 192 -4.91 -21.48 0.11
CA GLN A 192 -3.93 -22.50 0.48
C GLN A 192 -3.56 -23.46 -0.68
N THR A 193 -4.47 -23.69 -1.63
CA THR A 193 -4.25 -24.60 -2.77
C THR A 193 -3.45 -23.95 -3.88
N ASP A 194 -3.60 -22.63 -4.05
CA ASP A 194 -2.95 -21.87 -5.12
C ASP A 194 -1.63 -21.24 -4.68
N TYR A 195 -1.26 -21.42 -3.40
CA TYR A 195 -0.04 -20.86 -2.86
C TYR A 195 1.17 -21.73 -3.20
N ASN A 196 2.05 -21.22 -4.07
CA ASN A 196 3.32 -21.88 -4.42
C ASN A 196 4.49 -20.92 -4.23
N ILE A 197 5.17 -21.04 -3.08
CA ILE A 197 6.28 -20.18 -2.70
C ILE A 197 7.50 -20.32 -3.62
N TYR A 198 7.73 -21.50 -4.19
CA TYR A 198 8.90 -21.75 -5.04
C TYR A 198 8.74 -21.13 -6.44
N GLU A 199 7.53 -21.16 -6.98
CA GLU A 199 7.24 -20.50 -8.26
C GLU A 199 7.29 -18.99 -8.12
N SER A 200 6.73 -18.41 -7.05
CA SER A 200 6.76 -16.98 -6.82
C SER A 200 8.17 -16.43 -6.77
N GLY A 201 9.11 -17.09 -6.09
CA GLY A 201 10.51 -16.64 -6.01
C GLY A 201 11.22 -16.60 -7.37
N LYS A 202 10.91 -17.53 -8.28
CA LYS A 202 11.48 -17.55 -9.64
C LYS A 202 10.94 -16.43 -10.52
N GLU A 203 9.66 -16.16 -10.41
CA GLU A 203 9.00 -15.14 -11.22
C GLU A 203 9.39 -13.71 -10.80
N TYR A 204 9.63 -13.46 -9.51
CA TYR A 204 10.11 -12.14 -9.07
C TYR A 204 11.46 -11.75 -9.69
N ASN A 205 12.36 -12.70 -9.87
CA ASN A 205 13.63 -12.46 -10.53
C ASN A 205 13.50 -12.06 -12.02
N LYS A 206 12.36 -12.35 -12.64
CA LYS A 206 12.08 -11.94 -14.03
C LYS A 206 11.63 -10.47 -14.11
N ILE A 207 11.10 -9.91 -13.01
CA ILE A 207 10.58 -8.53 -13.00
C ILE A 207 11.73 -7.53 -13.19
N ASN A 208 12.79 -7.67 -12.39
CA ASN A 208 13.97 -6.81 -12.47
C ASN A 208 15.15 -7.41 -11.68
N ASN A 209 16.21 -7.76 -12.38
CA ASN A 209 17.42 -8.34 -11.77
C ASN A 209 18.29 -7.32 -11.01
N SER A 210 17.97 -6.02 -11.09
CA SER A 210 18.79 -4.93 -10.55
C SER A 210 18.14 -4.22 -9.36
N CYS A 211 16.96 -4.64 -8.92
CA CYS A 211 16.24 -4.01 -7.81
C CYS A 211 16.29 -4.84 -6.52
N ILE A 212 16.14 -4.15 -5.39
CA ILE A 212 15.87 -4.81 -4.11
C ILE A 212 14.40 -5.24 -4.10
N ILE A 213 14.16 -6.53 -3.91
CA ILE A 213 12.80 -7.08 -3.83
C ILE A 213 12.57 -7.62 -2.43
N ILE A 214 11.55 -7.07 -1.76
CA ILE A 214 11.01 -7.61 -0.51
C ILE A 214 9.60 -8.10 -0.79
N TRP A 215 9.26 -9.28 -0.31
CA TRP A 215 7.95 -9.82 -0.58
C TRP A 215 7.35 -10.56 0.60
N SER A 216 6.02 -10.61 0.65
CA SER A 216 5.25 -11.42 1.58
C SER A 216 4.35 -12.39 0.86
N GLY A 217 4.16 -13.56 1.46
CA GLY A 217 3.22 -14.55 1.01
C GLY A 217 2.15 -14.78 2.07
N ILE A 218 0.90 -14.61 1.71
CA ILE A 218 -0.24 -14.62 2.62
C ILE A 218 -1.28 -15.63 2.12
N ILE A 219 -1.76 -16.45 3.03
CA ILE A 219 -2.85 -17.38 2.74
C ILE A 219 -4.16 -16.76 3.24
N ASP A 220 -5.10 -16.52 2.32
CA ASP A 220 -6.43 -15.99 2.63
C ASP A 220 -7.49 -16.79 1.84
N THR A 221 -8.73 -16.69 2.23
CA THR A 221 -9.88 -17.39 1.61
C THR A 221 -10.38 -16.72 0.33
N LEU A 222 -9.48 -16.10 -0.43
CA LEU A 222 -9.81 -15.42 -1.68
C LEU A 222 -10.02 -16.41 -2.82
N PRO A 223 -11.01 -16.17 -3.71
CA PRO A 223 -11.28 -17.06 -4.85
C PRO A 223 -10.24 -16.96 -5.97
N LYS A 224 -9.36 -15.96 -5.92
CA LYS A 224 -8.30 -15.68 -6.90
C LYS A 224 -7.03 -15.25 -6.19
N VAL A 225 -5.92 -15.35 -6.88
CA VAL A 225 -4.65 -14.76 -6.49
C VAL A 225 -4.74 -13.25 -6.61
N HIS A 226 -4.33 -12.53 -5.56
CA HIS A 226 -4.20 -11.09 -5.54
C HIS A 226 -2.73 -10.70 -5.37
N MET A 227 -2.30 -9.70 -6.09
CA MET A 227 -0.95 -9.18 -6.00
C MET A 227 -0.98 -7.66 -5.87
N TYR A 228 -0.20 -7.15 -4.92
CA TYR A 228 -0.03 -5.73 -4.65
C TYR A 228 1.45 -5.42 -4.74
N ILE A 229 1.83 -4.46 -5.56
CA ILE A 229 3.22 -4.05 -5.72
C ILE A 229 3.35 -2.56 -5.39
N TRP A 230 4.21 -2.27 -4.42
CA TRP A 230 4.72 -0.94 -4.18
C TRP A 230 6.12 -0.86 -4.78
N ALA A 231 6.39 0.20 -5.51
CA ALA A 231 7.64 0.37 -6.22
C ALA A 231 8.22 1.77 -6.02
N LYS A 232 9.55 1.86 -6.05
CA LYS A 232 10.28 3.15 -6.09
C LYS A 232 11.29 3.15 -7.23
N ALA A 233 11.23 4.21 -8.07
CA ALA A 233 12.17 4.48 -9.17
C ALA A 233 13.10 5.65 -8.87
#